data_6b87aec73d92f296203fa9a6ae06e8c8
#
_entry.id   6b87aec73d92f296203fa9a6ae06e8c8
#
_cell.length_a   1.000
_cell.length_b   1.000
_cell.length_c   1.000
_cell.angle_alpha   90.00
_cell.angle_beta   90.00
_cell.angle_gamma   90.00
#
_symmetry.space_group_name_H-M   'P 1'
#
loop_
_entity.id
_entity.type
_entity.pdbx_description
1 polymer ?
#
loop_
_entity_poly.entity_id
_entity_poly.type
_entity_poly.pdbx_seq_one_letter_code
_entity_poly.pdbx_strand_id
1 'polypeptide(L)'
;AYEMCGRDWSSDVCSSDLAMTLMVQAGHDPRQPHGRDLPDIEHLNADLKGKRIGWLGDWGGALPMEVGILETCEEALKVFDDLGCTVEKVAPPFQLELLWDSWITLRSWSIATSCAALFLDERTRDLLKPEAQWETERGLKLSAMDVHRASVIRSRWFEAAAKLFDSYDVLVLPTAQVWPFPVEWTWPKEIAGMTMDTYHRWMEVVVPAGLIGLPCLAVPAGFGAAGLPIGLQLIGRRGSDVALLRMGQGWHEAAPWAHLRPEVT
;
A
#
# COMPACT_ATOMS: atom_id res chain seq x y z
N ALA A 1 2.05 -3.25 -18.19
CA ALA A 1 1.01 -3.67 -17.21
C ALA A 1 -0.31 -2.91 -17.41
N TYR A 2 -0.26 -1.62 -17.80
CA TYR A 2 -1.48 -0.82 -18.00
C TYR A 2 -2.31 -1.21 -19.25
N GLU A 3 -1.70 -1.78 -20.25
CA GLU A 3 -2.42 -2.17 -21.48
C GLU A 3 -3.13 -3.53 -21.38
N MET A 4 -2.76 -4.39 -20.45
CA MET A 4 -3.47 -5.66 -20.24
C MET A 4 -4.77 -5.50 -19.46
N CYS A 5 -4.91 -4.48 -18.64
CA CYS A 5 -6.17 -4.12 -17.97
C CYS A 5 -7.19 -3.41 -18.87
N GLY A 6 -6.88 -3.13 -20.13
CA GLY A 6 -7.66 -2.24 -21.00
C GLY A 6 -8.82 -2.85 -21.76
N ARG A 7 -9.11 -4.14 -21.67
CA ARG A 7 -10.14 -4.76 -22.50
C ARG A 7 -11.36 -5.33 -21.79
N ASP A 8 -11.21 -5.68 -20.53
CA ASP A 8 -12.34 -6.14 -19.72
C ASP A 8 -12.17 -5.59 -18.30
N TRP A 9 -12.90 -4.55 -18.00
CA TRP A 9 -13.18 -4.11 -16.65
C TRP A 9 -14.11 -5.12 -15.95
N SER A 10 -14.03 -6.38 -16.37
CA SER A 10 -14.68 -7.43 -15.64
C SER A 10 -13.85 -7.69 -14.38
N SER A 11 -14.55 -7.94 -13.37
CA SER A 11 -14.06 -8.20 -12.04
C SER A 11 -13.05 -9.34 -11.94
N ASP A 12 -12.95 -10.21 -12.92
CA ASP A 12 -12.01 -11.34 -12.94
C ASP A 12 -10.55 -10.94 -13.22
N VAL A 13 -10.36 -9.69 -13.61
CA VAL A 13 -9.08 -9.16 -14.12
C VAL A 13 -8.04 -8.99 -13.02
N CYS A 14 -8.42 -8.72 -11.77
CA CYS A 14 -7.44 -8.26 -10.79
C CYS A 14 -6.57 -9.37 -10.18
N SER A 15 -7.14 -10.48 -9.75
CA SER A 15 -6.37 -11.53 -9.06
C SER A 15 -5.69 -12.48 -10.03
N SER A 16 -6.37 -12.92 -11.09
CA SER A 16 -5.81 -13.84 -12.09
C SER A 16 -4.76 -13.17 -12.96
N ASP A 17 -5.00 -11.96 -13.46
CA ASP A 17 -4.04 -11.23 -14.29
C ASP A 17 -2.80 -10.82 -13.48
N LEU A 18 -3.00 -10.40 -12.22
CA LEU A 18 -1.91 -10.10 -11.32
C LEU A 18 -1.09 -11.37 -11.03
N ALA A 19 -1.75 -12.53 -10.83
CA ALA A 19 -1.10 -13.82 -10.66
C ALA A 19 -0.29 -14.19 -11.90
N MET A 20 -0.86 -14.10 -13.12
CA MET A 20 -0.16 -14.37 -14.37
C MET A 20 1.04 -13.43 -14.56
N THR A 21 0.89 -12.15 -14.26
CA THR A 21 1.98 -11.18 -14.33
C THR A 21 3.09 -11.54 -13.33
N LEU A 22 2.73 -11.90 -12.11
CA LEU A 22 3.67 -12.29 -11.08
C LEU A 22 4.41 -13.59 -11.45
N MET A 23 3.75 -14.57 -12.05
CA MET A 23 4.38 -15.80 -12.55
C MET A 23 5.47 -15.51 -13.58
N VAL A 24 5.26 -14.51 -14.44
CA VAL A 24 6.26 -14.14 -15.46
C VAL A 24 7.43 -13.37 -14.85
N GLN A 25 7.18 -12.56 -13.84
CA GLN A 25 8.19 -11.69 -13.22
C GLN A 25 8.99 -12.36 -12.10
N ALA A 26 8.39 -13.32 -11.41
CA ALA A 26 9.03 -14.01 -10.30
C ALA A 26 9.88 -15.19 -10.79
N GLY A 27 10.83 -15.58 -9.96
CA GLY A 27 11.71 -16.71 -10.22
C GLY A 27 13.07 -16.51 -9.59
N HIS A 28 13.84 -17.57 -9.56
CA HIS A 28 15.21 -17.50 -9.09
C HIS A 28 16.12 -16.89 -10.17
N ASP A 29 16.75 -15.77 -9.85
CA ASP A 29 17.85 -15.21 -10.63
C ASP A 29 19.11 -15.18 -9.75
N PRO A 30 20.21 -15.83 -10.14
CA PRO A 30 21.43 -15.89 -9.33
C PRO A 30 22.09 -14.53 -9.12
N ARG A 31 21.66 -13.49 -9.86
CA ARG A 31 22.09 -12.10 -9.67
C ARG A 31 21.27 -11.36 -8.62
N GLN A 32 20.16 -11.95 -8.16
CA GLN A 32 19.23 -11.35 -7.21
C GLN A 32 19.25 -12.14 -5.88
N PRO A 33 19.79 -11.56 -4.80
CA PRO A 33 19.94 -12.28 -3.53
C PRO A 33 18.60 -12.62 -2.85
N HIS A 34 17.50 -11.99 -3.27
CA HIS A 34 16.18 -12.16 -2.71
C HIS A 34 15.18 -12.79 -3.68
N GLY A 35 15.63 -13.18 -4.87
CA GLY A 35 14.78 -13.90 -5.84
C GLY A 35 14.27 -15.21 -5.25
N ARG A 36 13.01 -15.52 -5.50
CA ARG A 36 12.33 -16.72 -5.02
C ARG A 36 11.50 -17.32 -6.14
N ASP A 37 11.48 -18.65 -6.19
CA ASP A 37 10.45 -19.34 -6.95
C ASP A 37 9.11 -19.14 -6.25
N LEU A 38 8.08 -18.83 -7.01
CA LEU A 38 6.72 -18.84 -6.51
C LEU A 38 6.21 -20.27 -6.47
N PRO A 39 5.46 -20.65 -5.41
CA PRO A 39 4.66 -21.86 -5.47
C PRO A 39 3.62 -21.72 -6.59
N ASP A 40 3.13 -22.87 -7.06
CA ASP A 40 2.08 -22.94 -8.06
C ASP A 40 0.87 -22.03 -7.70
N ILE A 41 0.52 -21.14 -8.62
CA ILE A 41 -0.61 -20.22 -8.53
C ILE A 41 -1.66 -20.45 -9.62
N GLU A 42 -1.67 -21.64 -10.24
CA GLU A 42 -2.70 -22.01 -11.23
C GLU A 42 -4.11 -21.99 -10.62
N HIS A 43 -4.24 -22.16 -9.29
CA HIS A 43 -5.50 -22.16 -8.58
C HIS A 43 -5.51 -21.12 -7.47
N LEU A 44 -6.28 -20.06 -7.67
CA LEU A 44 -6.47 -18.98 -6.67
C LEU A 44 -7.60 -19.24 -5.68
N ASN A 45 -8.46 -20.22 -5.93
CA ASN A 45 -9.54 -20.57 -5.01
C ASN A 45 -8.97 -21.10 -3.69
N ALA A 46 -9.45 -20.57 -2.58
CA ALA A 46 -9.04 -21.00 -1.26
C ALA A 46 -10.21 -20.86 -0.27
N ASP A 47 -10.30 -21.79 0.66
CA ASP A 47 -11.16 -21.63 1.83
C ASP A 47 -10.53 -20.61 2.78
N LEU A 48 -11.24 -19.51 3.01
CA LEU A 48 -10.81 -18.44 3.90
C LEU A 48 -11.41 -18.55 5.30
N LYS A 49 -12.26 -19.54 5.53
CA LYS A 49 -12.91 -19.75 6.81
C LYS A 49 -11.90 -19.88 7.96
N GLY A 50 -12.16 -19.14 9.03
CA GLY A 50 -11.32 -19.12 10.22
C GLY A 50 -10.06 -18.27 10.11
N LYS A 51 -9.83 -17.59 8.98
CA LYS A 51 -8.74 -16.61 8.85
C LYS A 51 -8.98 -15.41 9.75
N ARG A 52 -7.93 -14.90 10.36
CA ARG A 52 -7.98 -13.75 11.26
C ARG A 52 -7.41 -12.51 10.57
N ILE A 53 -8.22 -11.46 10.53
CA ILE A 53 -7.94 -10.21 9.84
C ILE A 53 -7.71 -9.11 10.89
N GLY A 54 -6.54 -8.51 10.91
CA GLY A 54 -6.22 -7.40 11.82
C GLY A 54 -6.50 -6.05 11.16
N TRP A 55 -7.55 -5.35 11.57
CA TRP A 55 -7.90 -4.00 11.10
C TRP A 55 -7.13 -2.94 11.87
N LEU A 56 -6.24 -2.21 11.21
CA LEU A 56 -5.41 -1.14 11.76
C LEU A 56 -6.05 0.25 11.65
N GLY A 57 -7.10 0.39 10.81
CA GLY A 57 -7.91 1.61 10.68
C GLY A 57 -7.12 2.85 10.32
N ASP A 58 -7.29 3.87 11.14
CA ASP A 58 -6.59 5.15 11.08
C ASP A 58 -5.36 5.20 12.00
N TRP A 59 -4.83 4.05 12.40
CA TRP A 59 -3.73 3.94 13.36
C TRP A 59 -4.04 4.58 14.71
N GLY A 60 -5.30 4.40 15.16
CA GLY A 60 -5.78 4.94 16.43
C GLY A 60 -5.92 6.48 16.44
N GLY A 61 -6.29 7.06 15.31
CA GLY A 61 -6.45 8.49 15.11
C GLY A 61 -5.18 9.24 14.72
N ALA A 62 -4.06 8.53 14.51
CA ALA A 62 -2.80 9.16 14.10
C ALA A 62 -2.74 9.49 12.60
N LEU A 63 -3.48 8.75 11.77
CA LEU A 63 -3.63 9.03 10.33
C LEU A 63 -4.87 9.90 10.11
N PRO A 64 -4.73 11.16 9.66
CA PRO A 64 -5.89 11.96 9.28
C PRO A 64 -6.57 11.31 8.07
N MET A 65 -7.89 11.14 8.14
CA MET A 65 -8.71 10.56 7.08
C MET A 65 -9.82 11.52 6.71
N GLU A 66 -10.12 11.67 5.42
CA GLU A 66 -11.32 12.37 4.99
C GLU A 66 -12.58 11.64 5.47
N VAL A 67 -13.63 12.44 5.71
CA VAL A 67 -14.92 11.94 6.21
C VAL A 67 -15.48 10.87 5.28
N GLY A 68 -15.97 9.77 5.85
CA GLY A 68 -16.58 8.67 5.14
C GLY A 68 -15.61 7.55 4.69
N ILE A 69 -14.29 7.77 4.72
CA ILE A 69 -13.32 6.75 4.29
C ILE A 69 -13.31 5.56 5.24
N LEU A 70 -13.19 5.81 6.55
CA LEU A 70 -13.16 4.72 7.53
C LEU A 70 -14.47 3.95 7.55
N GLU A 71 -15.59 4.65 7.51
CA GLU A 71 -16.93 4.05 7.48
C GLU A 71 -17.12 3.17 6.26
N THR A 72 -16.70 3.64 5.07
CA THR A 72 -16.78 2.84 3.83
C THR A 72 -15.86 1.60 3.91
N CYS A 73 -14.66 1.76 4.44
CA CYS A 73 -13.73 0.66 4.63
C CYS A 73 -14.25 -0.36 5.66
N GLU A 74 -14.79 0.09 6.80
CA GLU A 74 -15.36 -0.79 7.84
C GLU A 74 -16.59 -1.54 7.34
N GLU A 75 -17.43 -0.91 6.51
CA GLU A 75 -18.54 -1.62 5.86
C GLU A 75 -18.02 -2.69 4.90
N ALA A 76 -16.99 -2.38 4.13
CA ALA A 76 -16.37 -3.34 3.23
C ALA A 76 -15.77 -4.56 3.96
N LEU A 77 -15.25 -4.39 5.18
CA LEU A 77 -14.69 -5.50 5.95
C LEU A 77 -15.72 -6.63 6.24
N LYS A 78 -17.01 -6.34 6.16
CA LYS A 78 -18.07 -7.37 6.30
C LYS A 78 -17.98 -8.47 5.23
N VAL A 79 -17.37 -8.19 4.09
CA VAL A 79 -17.07 -9.22 3.08
C VAL A 79 -16.20 -10.34 3.67
N PHE A 80 -15.28 -9.99 4.57
CA PHE A 80 -14.50 -11.02 5.27
C PHE A 80 -15.35 -11.87 6.24
N ASP A 81 -16.34 -11.26 6.90
CA ASP A 81 -17.28 -12.00 7.76
C ASP A 81 -18.09 -13.01 6.93
N ASP A 82 -18.57 -12.60 5.74
CA ASP A 82 -19.29 -13.47 4.80
C ASP A 82 -18.42 -14.63 4.28
N LEU A 83 -17.10 -14.40 4.14
CA LEU A 83 -16.12 -15.42 3.81
C LEU A 83 -15.73 -16.33 4.99
N GLY A 84 -16.34 -16.12 6.17
CA GLY A 84 -16.07 -16.88 7.40
C GLY A 84 -14.75 -16.52 8.08
N CYS A 85 -14.18 -15.37 7.79
CA CYS A 85 -13.04 -14.81 8.51
C CYS A 85 -13.50 -14.16 9.82
N THR A 86 -12.54 -13.80 10.68
CA THR A 86 -12.79 -12.98 11.89
C THR A 86 -12.00 -11.68 11.76
N VAL A 87 -12.70 -10.55 11.78
CA VAL A 87 -12.08 -9.21 11.73
C VAL A 87 -11.95 -8.65 13.14
N GLU A 88 -10.76 -8.22 13.51
CA GLU A 88 -10.46 -7.64 14.83
C GLU A 88 -9.76 -6.29 14.68
N LYS A 89 -10.18 -5.29 15.46
CA LYS A 89 -9.45 -4.01 15.56
C LYS A 89 -8.13 -4.23 16.30
N VAL A 90 -7.05 -3.74 15.71
CA VAL A 90 -5.70 -3.81 16.27
C VAL A 90 -5.31 -2.43 16.78
N ALA A 91 -4.90 -2.34 18.04
CA ALA A 91 -4.33 -1.11 18.58
C ALA A 91 -3.04 -0.73 17.82
N PRO A 92 -2.67 0.57 17.75
CA PRO A 92 -1.47 0.99 17.07
C PRO A 92 -0.23 0.18 17.52
N PRO A 93 0.36 -0.63 16.64
CA PRO A 93 1.42 -1.56 17.06
C PRO A 93 2.79 -0.89 17.14
N PHE A 94 2.89 0.34 16.63
CA PHE A 94 4.13 1.11 16.59
C PHE A 94 3.84 2.61 16.53
N GLN A 95 4.81 3.45 16.86
CA GLN A 95 4.68 4.91 16.74
C GLN A 95 4.74 5.32 15.26
N LEU A 96 3.65 5.88 14.74
CA LEU A 96 3.51 6.21 13.31
C LEU A 96 4.57 7.23 12.87
N GLU A 97 4.84 8.24 13.66
CA GLU A 97 5.81 9.29 13.34
C GLU A 97 7.23 8.73 13.15
N LEU A 98 7.61 7.69 13.90
CA LEU A 98 8.88 7.00 13.68
C LEU A 98 8.91 6.26 12.33
N LEU A 99 7.77 5.70 11.90
CA LEU A 99 7.66 5.07 10.58
C LEU A 99 7.81 6.10 9.48
N TRP A 100 7.15 7.24 9.64
CA TRP A 100 7.26 8.35 8.71
C TRP A 100 8.70 8.86 8.60
N ASP A 101 9.35 9.17 9.72
CA ASP A 101 10.72 9.66 9.75
C ASP A 101 11.70 8.67 9.11
N SER A 102 11.53 7.39 9.38
CA SER A 102 12.32 6.34 8.76
C SER A 102 12.10 6.29 7.25
N TRP A 103 10.84 6.27 6.82
CA TRP A 103 10.48 6.16 5.42
C TRP A 103 10.96 7.36 4.62
N ILE A 104 10.67 8.60 5.05
CA ILE A 104 11.03 9.80 4.30
C ILE A 104 12.56 9.99 4.23
N THR A 105 13.29 9.53 5.26
CA THR A 105 14.75 9.57 5.28
C THR A 105 15.34 8.57 4.29
N LEU A 106 14.91 7.31 4.34
CA LEU A 106 15.40 6.26 3.44
C LEU A 106 15.00 6.54 1.99
N ARG A 107 13.78 7.07 1.77
CA ARG A 107 13.30 7.46 0.46
C ARG A 107 14.12 8.62 -0.11
N SER A 108 14.29 9.71 0.64
CA SER A 108 15.09 10.85 0.17
C SER A 108 16.53 10.46 -0.14
N TRP A 109 17.13 9.59 0.67
CA TRP A 109 18.46 9.03 0.39
C TRP A 109 18.47 8.24 -0.93
N SER A 110 17.50 7.36 -1.15
CA SER A 110 17.40 6.57 -2.38
C SER A 110 17.18 7.45 -3.62
N ILE A 111 16.29 8.43 -3.55
CA ILE A 111 16.05 9.37 -4.66
C ILE A 111 17.28 10.20 -4.96
N ALA A 112 18.01 10.68 -3.94
CA ALA A 112 19.25 11.41 -4.14
C ALA A 112 20.30 10.58 -4.88
N THR A 113 20.43 9.28 -4.59
CA THR A 113 21.37 8.43 -5.33
C THR A 113 21.06 8.32 -6.82
N SER A 114 19.79 8.40 -7.19
CA SER A 114 19.35 8.29 -8.59
C SER A 114 19.30 9.63 -9.32
N CYS A 115 18.96 10.72 -8.62
CA CYS A 115 18.70 12.02 -9.21
C CYS A 115 19.82 13.05 -9.02
N ALA A 116 20.86 12.75 -8.20
CA ALA A 116 21.90 13.73 -7.88
C ALA A 116 22.57 14.33 -9.12
N ALA A 117 22.91 13.51 -10.11
CA ALA A 117 23.56 13.98 -11.33
C ALA A 117 22.70 14.99 -12.11
N LEU A 118 21.39 14.72 -12.21
CA LEU A 118 20.43 15.61 -12.87
C LEU A 118 20.17 16.88 -12.05
N PHE A 119 20.16 16.75 -10.72
CA PHE A 119 19.90 17.87 -9.81
C PHE A 119 21.07 18.84 -9.73
N LEU A 120 22.30 18.36 -9.79
CA LEU A 120 23.52 19.19 -9.71
C LEU A 120 23.85 19.89 -11.03
N ASP A 121 23.38 19.42 -12.17
CA ASP A 121 23.53 20.09 -13.46
C ASP A 121 22.38 21.10 -13.65
N GLU A 122 22.71 22.39 -13.71
CA GLU A 122 21.73 23.48 -13.87
C GLU A 122 20.87 23.35 -15.13
N ARG A 123 21.34 22.67 -16.17
CA ARG A 123 20.61 22.48 -17.43
C ARG A 123 19.49 21.43 -17.30
N THR A 124 19.61 20.52 -16.35
CA THR A 124 18.67 19.39 -16.18
C THR A 124 17.85 19.48 -14.90
N ARG A 125 18.26 20.30 -13.93
CA ARG A 125 17.57 20.47 -12.64
C ARG A 125 16.09 20.81 -12.82
N ASP A 126 15.79 21.79 -13.69
CA ASP A 126 14.43 22.26 -13.91
C ASP A 126 13.54 21.26 -14.67
N LEU A 127 14.11 20.17 -15.20
CA LEU A 127 13.36 19.05 -15.76
C LEU A 127 12.83 18.11 -14.68
N LEU A 128 13.38 18.17 -13.47
CA LEU A 128 12.89 17.40 -12.33
C LEU A 128 11.65 18.08 -11.73
N LYS A 129 10.65 17.29 -11.38
CA LYS A 129 9.50 17.79 -10.61
C LYS A 129 9.94 18.42 -9.30
N PRO A 130 9.24 19.45 -8.79
CA PRO A 130 9.60 20.11 -7.52
C PRO A 130 9.78 19.14 -6.36
N GLU A 131 8.95 18.11 -6.27
CA GLU A 131 9.02 17.07 -5.24
C GLU A 131 10.33 16.27 -5.35
N ALA A 132 10.74 15.92 -6.56
CA ALA A 132 11.99 15.19 -6.79
C ALA A 132 13.22 16.05 -6.49
N GLN A 133 13.16 17.36 -6.79
CA GLN A 133 14.21 18.30 -6.40
C GLN A 133 14.33 18.38 -4.87
N TRP A 134 13.20 18.53 -4.18
CA TRP A 134 13.14 18.59 -2.72
C TRP A 134 13.69 17.30 -2.08
N GLU A 135 13.28 16.13 -2.56
CA GLU A 135 13.78 14.84 -2.06
C GLU A 135 15.28 14.68 -2.29
N THR A 136 15.76 15.08 -3.47
CA THR A 136 17.18 15.00 -3.82
C THR A 136 18.01 15.92 -2.93
N GLU A 137 17.59 17.17 -2.78
CA GLU A 137 18.26 18.13 -1.91
C GLU A 137 18.32 17.66 -0.45
N ARG A 138 17.19 17.14 0.05
CA ARG A 138 17.11 16.56 1.41
C ARG A 138 18.04 15.37 1.54
N GLY A 139 18.03 14.46 0.56
CA GLY A 139 18.85 13.24 0.58
C GLY A 139 20.36 13.53 0.56
N LEU A 140 20.78 14.54 -0.21
CA LEU A 140 22.19 14.96 -0.27
C LEU A 140 22.71 15.54 1.05
N LYS A 141 21.83 16.02 1.93
CA LYS A 141 22.17 16.57 3.25
C LYS A 141 22.24 15.50 4.36
N LEU A 142 21.78 14.29 4.09
CA LEU A 142 21.75 13.21 5.09
C LEU A 142 23.15 12.70 5.41
N SER A 143 23.41 12.50 6.69
CA SER A 143 24.61 11.78 7.14
C SER A 143 24.39 10.26 7.10
N ALA A 144 25.46 9.50 7.08
CA ALA A 144 25.41 8.03 7.24
C ALA A 144 24.69 7.60 8.54
N MET A 145 24.79 8.41 9.60
CA MET A 145 24.12 8.15 10.88
C MET A 145 22.60 8.37 10.79
N ASP A 146 22.14 9.30 9.96
CA ASP A 146 20.69 9.49 9.74
C ASP A 146 20.09 8.27 9.02
N VAL A 147 20.75 7.80 7.97
CA VAL A 147 20.36 6.60 7.22
C VAL A 147 20.41 5.36 8.11
N HIS A 148 21.44 5.24 8.96
CA HIS A 148 21.55 4.12 9.92
C HIS A 148 20.39 4.13 10.92
N ARG A 149 20.08 5.27 11.56
CA ARG A 149 18.96 5.40 12.51
C ARG A 149 17.63 5.04 11.86
N ALA A 150 17.37 5.54 10.66
CA ALA A 150 16.18 5.20 9.89
C ALA A 150 16.09 3.68 9.62
N SER A 151 17.21 3.04 9.27
CA SER A 151 17.28 1.59 9.05
C SER A 151 17.02 0.78 10.33
N VAL A 152 17.47 1.25 11.49
CA VAL A 152 17.16 0.63 12.78
C VAL A 152 15.66 0.69 13.09
N ILE A 153 15.02 1.84 12.87
CA ILE A 153 13.56 1.98 13.05
C ILE A 153 12.81 1.02 12.12
N ARG A 154 13.19 0.96 10.84
CA ARG A 154 12.63 0.01 9.88
C ARG A 154 12.70 -1.43 10.37
N SER A 155 13.86 -1.84 10.91
CA SER A 155 14.06 -3.19 11.44
C SER A 155 13.18 -3.48 12.66
N ARG A 156 13.07 -2.52 13.59
CA ARG A 156 12.17 -2.65 14.75
C ARG A 156 10.69 -2.74 14.33
N TRP A 157 10.30 -1.99 13.33
CA TRP A 157 8.95 -2.12 12.80
C TRP A 157 8.72 -3.49 12.16
N PHE A 158 9.69 -4.00 11.39
CA PHE A 158 9.60 -5.35 10.83
C PHE A 158 9.40 -6.41 11.92
N GLU A 159 10.14 -6.32 13.03
CA GLU A 159 9.99 -7.21 14.18
C GLU A 159 8.60 -7.09 14.84
N ALA A 160 8.08 -5.86 14.98
CA ALA A 160 6.75 -5.63 15.54
C ALA A 160 5.65 -6.19 14.61
N ALA A 161 5.77 -5.94 13.31
CA ALA A 161 4.85 -6.48 12.32
C ALA A 161 4.88 -8.02 12.27
N ALA A 162 6.08 -8.63 12.37
CA ALA A 162 6.22 -10.08 12.41
C ALA A 162 5.44 -10.70 13.58
N LYS A 163 5.44 -10.06 14.76
CA LYS A 163 4.66 -10.51 15.92
C LYS A 163 3.15 -10.41 15.70
N LEU A 164 2.67 -9.43 14.94
CA LEU A 164 1.26 -9.34 14.61
C LEU A 164 0.80 -10.55 13.78
N PHE A 165 1.67 -11.04 12.89
CA PHE A 165 1.39 -12.23 12.08
C PHE A 165 1.44 -13.56 12.87
N ASP A 166 1.78 -13.54 14.15
CA ASP A 166 1.55 -14.68 15.04
C ASP A 166 0.06 -14.81 15.39
N SER A 167 -0.69 -13.71 15.33
CA SER A 167 -2.10 -13.63 15.67
C SER A 167 -3.03 -13.44 14.48
N TYR A 168 -2.54 -12.81 13.39
CA TYR A 168 -3.34 -12.45 12.22
C TYR A 168 -2.76 -13.06 10.96
N ASP A 169 -3.63 -13.52 10.06
CA ASP A 169 -3.22 -13.99 8.73
C ASP A 169 -2.91 -12.81 7.80
N VAL A 170 -3.66 -11.71 7.93
CA VAL A 170 -3.54 -10.48 7.15
C VAL A 170 -3.80 -9.27 8.03
N LEU A 171 -3.06 -8.18 7.79
CA LEU A 171 -3.34 -6.87 8.35
C LEU A 171 -3.98 -6.00 7.27
N VAL A 172 -4.88 -5.11 7.68
CA VAL A 172 -5.65 -4.28 6.72
C VAL A 172 -5.62 -2.82 7.12
N LEU A 173 -5.42 -1.96 6.10
CA LEU A 173 -5.51 -0.50 6.18
C LEU A 173 -6.30 0.04 4.97
N PRO A 174 -6.85 1.26 5.00
CA PRO A 174 -7.28 1.95 3.79
C PRO A 174 -6.14 2.11 2.79
N THR A 175 -6.44 2.18 1.48
CA THR A 175 -5.41 2.45 0.45
C THR A 175 -5.02 3.92 0.37
N ALA A 176 -5.88 4.83 0.86
CA ALA A 176 -5.65 6.27 0.81
C ALA A 176 -6.31 6.96 2.01
N GLN A 177 -5.84 8.16 2.32
CA GLN A 177 -6.37 9.03 3.38
C GLN A 177 -7.39 10.04 2.84
N VAL A 178 -7.50 10.12 1.51
CA VAL A 178 -8.33 11.08 0.78
C VAL A 178 -9.15 10.36 -0.28
N TRP A 179 -10.30 10.92 -0.61
CA TRP A 179 -11.04 10.56 -1.82
C TRP A 179 -10.29 11.02 -3.08
N PRO A 180 -10.61 10.50 -4.26
CA PRO A 180 -10.11 11.07 -5.51
C PRO A 180 -10.36 12.58 -5.55
N PHE A 181 -9.31 13.35 -5.80
CA PHE A 181 -9.31 14.81 -5.79
C PHE A 181 -9.16 15.37 -7.22
N PRO A 182 -9.47 16.67 -7.45
CA PRO A 182 -9.39 17.27 -8.77
C PRO A 182 -8.01 17.11 -9.41
N VAL A 183 -7.99 16.82 -10.71
CA VAL A 183 -6.75 16.57 -11.49
C VAL A 183 -5.82 17.79 -11.54
N GLU A 184 -6.36 18.98 -11.33
CA GLU A 184 -5.63 20.25 -11.26
C GLU A 184 -4.78 20.37 -9.98
N TRP A 185 -5.09 19.60 -8.95
CA TRP A 185 -4.30 19.62 -7.72
C TRP A 185 -3.02 18.79 -7.92
N THR A 186 -1.91 19.36 -7.54
CA THR A 186 -0.66 18.61 -7.49
C THR A 186 -0.72 17.54 -6.39
N TRP A 187 -1.33 17.89 -5.24
CA TRP A 187 -1.57 17.02 -4.11
C TRP A 187 -2.44 17.73 -3.06
N PRO A 188 -3.18 17.01 -2.22
CA PRO A 188 -3.96 17.58 -1.12
C PRO A 188 -3.08 18.28 -0.11
N LYS A 189 -3.39 19.54 0.20
CA LYS A 189 -2.61 20.36 1.15
C LYS A 189 -3.06 20.19 2.58
N GLU A 190 -4.28 19.70 2.78
CA GLU A 190 -4.89 19.49 4.07
C GLU A 190 -5.78 18.23 4.03
N ILE A 191 -5.83 17.48 5.12
CA ILE A 191 -6.71 16.32 5.31
C ILE A 191 -7.31 16.42 6.70
N ALA A 192 -8.63 16.47 6.82
CA ALA A 192 -9.36 16.54 8.09
C ALA A 192 -8.84 17.63 9.04
N GLY A 193 -8.50 18.82 8.51
CA GLY A 193 -7.97 19.95 9.28
C GLY A 193 -6.46 19.87 9.57
N MET A 194 -5.77 18.82 9.17
CA MET A 194 -4.32 18.70 9.31
C MET A 194 -3.60 19.09 8.03
N THR A 195 -2.69 20.05 8.12
CA THR A 195 -1.84 20.45 6.99
C THR A 195 -0.84 19.39 6.63
N MET A 196 -0.75 19.05 5.35
CA MET A 196 0.27 18.15 4.82
C MET A 196 1.58 18.92 4.62
N ASP A 197 2.61 18.53 5.33
CA ASP A 197 3.91 19.20 5.35
C ASP A 197 4.74 18.92 4.08
N THR A 198 4.47 17.80 3.41
CA THR A 198 5.17 17.38 2.19
C THR A 198 4.21 16.76 1.19
N TYR A 199 4.65 16.69 -0.08
CA TYR A 199 3.93 15.95 -1.12
C TYR A 199 3.55 14.53 -0.71
N HIS A 200 4.35 13.87 0.11
CA HIS A 200 4.16 12.46 0.43
C HIS A 200 3.22 12.22 1.63
N ARG A 201 2.99 13.22 2.49
CA ARG A 201 2.25 13.04 3.74
C ARG A 201 0.80 12.60 3.54
N TRP A 202 0.16 12.99 2.47
CA TRP A 202 -1.21 12.57 2.18
C TRP A 202 -1.36 11.07 1.87
N MET A 203 -0.25 10.39 1.60
CA MET A 203 -0.21 8.94 1.35
C MET A 203 0.50 8.16 2.47
N GLU A 204 0.59 8.73 3.67
CA GLU A 204 1.30 8.11 4.80
C GLU A 204 0.74 6.75 5.18
N VAL A 205 -0.54 6.50 4.94
CA VAL A 205 -1.23 5.22 5.22
C VAL A 205 -0.59 4.03 4.52
N VAL A 206 0.16 4.21 3.42
CA VAL A 206 0.85 3.11 2.72
C VAL A 206 2.27 2.87 3.23
N VAL A 207 2.78 3.76 4.10
CA VAL A 207 4.14 3.68 4.64
C VAL A 207 4.37 2.41 5.47
N PRO A 208 3.46 1.97 6.34
CA PRO A 208 3.70 0.79 7.18
C PRO A 208 4.07 -0.47 6.39
N ALA A 209 3.36 -0.75 5.30
CA ALA A 209 3.67 -1.90 4.44
C ALA A 209 4.92 -1.65 3.58
N GLY A 210 4.99 -0.49 2.92
CA GLY A 210 6.05 -0.15 1.98
C GLY A 210 7.44 -0.05 2.61
N LEU A 211 7.53 0.48 3.84
CA LEU A 211 8.80 0.66 4.55
C LEU A 211 9.54 -0.66 4.77
N ILE A 212 8.83 -1.74 5.05
CA ILE A 212 9.42 -3.04 5.37
C ILE A 212 9.28 -4.07 4.25
N GLY A 213 8.73 -3.68 3.09
CA GLY A 213 8.67 -4.52 1.89
C GLY A 213 7.84 -5.78 2.10
N LEU A 214 6.73 -5.71 2.80
CA LEU A 214 5.79 -6.80 2.92
C LEU A 214 4.92 -6.90 1.66
N PRO A 215 4.49 -8.12 1.28
CA PRO A 215 3.47 -8.28 0.26
C PRO A 215 2.23 -7.47 0.62
N CYS A 216 1.73 -6.69 -0.35
CA CYS A 216 0.56 -5.87 -0.16
C CYS A 216 -0.32 -5.93 -1.41
N LEU A 217 -1.60 -6.26 -1.22
CA LEU A 217 -2.60 -6.33 -2.28
C LEU A 217 -3.66 -5.25 -2.05
N ALA A 218 -3.87 -4.39 -3.03
CA ALA A 218 -4.97 -3.44 -3.02
C ALA A 218 -6.23 -4.10 -3.58
N VAL A 219 -7.34 -3.97 -2.86
CA VAL A 219 -8.67 -4.44 -3.28
C VAL A 219 -9.67 -3.30 -3.17
N PRO A 220 -10.70 -3.23 -4.05
CA PRO A 220 -11.74 -2.21 -3.94
C PRO A 220 -12.55 -2.39 -2.66
N ALA A 221 -12.92 -1.28 -2.01
CA ALA A 221 -13.75 -1.25 -0.80
C ALA A 221 -15.10 -0.58 -1.00
N GLY A 222 -15.44 -0.19 -2.23
CA GLY A 222 -16.71 0.45 -2.55
C GLY A 222 -16.58 1.94 -2.83
N PHE A 223 -17.70 2.64 -2.66
CA PHE A 223 -17.83 4.04 -3.07
C PHE A 223 -18.36 4.88 -1.91
N GLY A 224 -17.80 6.08 -1.75
CA GLY A 224 -18.31 7.06 -0.80
C GLY A 224 -19.60 7.72 -1.27
N ALA A 225 -20.14 8.63 -0.45
CA ALA A 225 -21.40 9.32 -0.71
C ALA A 225 -21.41 10.13 -2.03
N ALA A 226 -20.26 10.58 -2.50
CA ALA A 226 -20.10 11.27 -3.78
C ALA A 226 -19.89 10.32 -4.97
N GLY A 227 -20.00 9.01 -4.79
CA GLY A 227 -19.75 8.01 -5.84
C GLY A 227 -18.26 7.81 -6.17
N LEU A 228 -17.35 8.34 -5.35
CA LEU A 228 -15.91 8.20 -5.55
C LEU A 228 -15.40 6.90 -4.87
N PRO A 229 -14.50 6.16 -5.54
CA PRO A 229 -14.03 4.88 -5.01
C PRO A 229 -12.97 5.01 -3.93
N ILE A 230 -12.92 4.00 -3.06
CA ILE A 230 -11.83 3.77 -2.10
C ILE A 230 -11.45 2.28 -2.10
N GLY A 231 -10.26 1.95 -1.61
CA GLY A 231 -9.79 0.58 -1.49
C GLY A 231 -9.26 0.24 -0.10
N LEU A 232 -9.04 -1.05 0.10
CA LEU A 232 -8.29 -1.62 1.22
C LEU A 232 -6.95 -2.16 0.73
N GLN A 233 -5.92 -2.02 1.55
CA GLN A 233 -4.65 -2.72 1.37
C GLN A 233 -4.59 -3.92 2.32
N LEU A 234 -4.44 -5.10 1.75
CA LEU A 234 -4.25 -6.37 2.45
C LEU A 234 -2.74 -6.61 2.55
N ILE A 235 -2.22 -6.64 3.77
CA ILE A 235 -0.79 -6.75 4.04
C ILE A 235 -0.52 -8.14 4.61
N GLY A 236 0.32 -8.91 3.93
CA GLY A 236 0.68 -10.26 4.33
C GLY A 236 2.06 -10.37 4.94
N ARG A 237 2.33 -11.50 5.59
CA ARG A 237 3.69 -11.81 6.05
C ARG A 237 4.66 -11.96 4.88
N ARG A 238 5.93 -11.81 5.13
CA ARG A 238 6.95 -11.99 4.09
C ARG A 238 6.81 -13.34 3.37
N GLY A 239 6.68 -13.28 2.04
CA GLY A 239 6.56 -14.47 1.18
C GLY A 239 5.16 -15.06 1.12
N SER A 240 4.13 -14.34 1.56
CA SER A 240 2.72 -14.77 1.47
C SER A 240 2.00 -14.24 0.22
N ASP A 241 2.74 -13.89 -0.81
CA ASP A 241 2.21 -13.31 -2.05
C ASP A 241 1.03 -14.11 -2.61
N VAL A 242 1.20 -15.43 -2.75
CA VAL A 242 0.14 -16.33 -3.25
C VAL A 242 -1.06 -16.40 -2.29
N ALA A 243 -0.82 -16.38 -0.97
CA ALA A 243 -1.92 -16.37 0.01
C ALA A 243 -2.74 -15.09 -0.09
N LEU A 244 -2.10 -13.92 -0.34
CA LEU A 244 -2.80 -12.67 -0.60
C LEU A 244 -3.57 -12.70 -1.91
N LEU A 245 -3.02 -13.26 -2.98
CA LEU A 245 -3.74 -13.41 -4.25
C LEU A 245 -5.00 -14.28 -4.08
N ARG A 246 -4.91 -15.38 -3.32
CA ARG A 246 -6.05 -16.22 -2.99
C ARG A 246 -7.09 -15.48 -2.15
N MET A 247 -6.64 -14.67 -1.20
CA MET A 247 -7.55 -13.82 -0.40
C MET A 247 -8.22 -12.76 -1.27
N GLY A 248 -7.47 -12.13 -2.17
CA GLY A 248 -7.98 -11.17 -3.14
C GLY A 248 -9.00 -11.80 -4.09
N GLN A 249 -8.82 -13.05 -4.50
CA GLN A 249 -9.79 -13.78 -5.32
C GLN A 249 -11.10 -14.01 -4.56
N GLY A 250 -11.02 -14.53 -3.34
CA GLY A 250 -12.22 -14.71 -2.51
C GLY A 250 -12.95 -13.39 -2.21
N TRP A 251 -12.19 -12.33 -1.93
CA TRP A 251 -12.73 -10.98 -1.79
C TRP A 251 -13.48 -10.53 -3.04
N HIS A 252 -12.86 -10.71 -4.19
CA HIS A 252 -13.40 -10.30 -5.48
C HIS A 252 -14.72 -11.01 -5.82
N GLU A 253 -14.78 -12.31 -5.58
CA GLU A 253 -15.98 -13.12 -5.81
C GLU A 253 -17.14 -12.73 -4.88
N ALA A 254 -16.86 -12.31 -3.64
CA ALA A 254 -17.86 -11.98 -2.63
C ALA A 254 -18.25 -10.50 -2.62
N ALA A 255 -17.38 -9.59 -3.08
CA ALA A 255 -17.60 -8.15 -2.99
C ALA A 255 -18.70 -7.68 -3.95
N PRO A 256 -19.75 -6.96 -3.49
CA PRO A 256 -20.90 -6.61 -4.32
C PRO A 256 -20.58 -5.56 -5.41
N TRP A 257 -19.53 -4.77 -5.21
CA TRP A 257 -19.10 -3.73 -6.16
C TRP A 257 -18.12 -4.24 -7.21
N ALA A 258 -17.60 -5.44 -7.08
CA ALA A 258 -16.62 -6.00 -8.00
C ALA A 258 -17.15 -6.11 -9.46
N HIS A 259 -18.46 -6.19 -9.62
CA HIS A 259 -19.13 -6.30 -10.91
C HIS A 259 -19.61 -4.95 -11.48
N LEU A 260 -19.44 -3.86 -10.74
CA LEU A 260 -19.84 -2.54 -11.20
C LEU A 260 -18.88 -2.05 -12.30
N ARG A 261 -19.45 -1.51 -13.36
CA ARG A 261 -18.72 -0.92 -14.49
C ARG A 261 -19.09 0.54 -14.66
N PRO A 262 -18.14 1.42 -15.01
CA PRO A 262 -18.48 2.80 -15.35
C PRO A 262 -19.36 2.80 -16.61
N GLU A 263 -20.38 3.65 -16.63
CA GLU A 263 -21.11 3.97 -17.85
C GLU A 263 -20.17 4.77 -18.75
N VAL A 264 -19.73 4.15 -19.84
CA VAL A 264 -18.92 4.84 -20.85
C VAL A 264 -19.90 5.54 -21.78
N THR A 265 -20.02 6.87 -21.63
CA THR A 265 -20.79 7.75 -22.53
C THR A 265 -19.95 8.16 -23.73
#